data_5001b7223dd4eec515b3296bfa73f7e9
#
_entry.id   5001b7223dd4eec515b3296bfa73f7e9
#
_cell.length_a   1.000
_cell.length_b   1.000
_cell.length_c   1.000
_cell.angle_alpha   90.00
_cell.angle_beta   90.00
_cell.angle_gamma   90.00
#
_symmetry.space_group_name_H-M   'P 1'
#
loop_
_entity.id
_entity.type
_entity.pdbx_description
1 polymer ?
#
loop_
_entity_poly.entity_id
_entity_poly.type
_entity_poly.pdbx_seq_one_letter_code
_entity_poly.pdbx_strand_id
1 'polypeptide(L)'
;MIQIFVTGGTFDKEYNELNGSLFFKDTHLPEMLEKGRSRLEVSIDTLLMKDSLEFDDADRQLISSACSSASADRILITHGTDTMVQTAQYLAAQNLAKTIVLTGAMIPYKFGSSDGMFNLGSALAFLQILEPGVYISMNGKIFATNNVRKNLEKGEFETIN
;
A
#
# COMPACT_ATOMS: atom_id res chain seq x y z
N MET A 1 -15.65 9.13 2.53
CA MET A 1 -14.46 9.39 1.68
C MET A 1 -13.27 8.59 2.22
N ILE A 2 -12.49 8.00 1.34
CA ILE A 2 -11.23 7.30 1.65
C ILE A 2 -10.08 8.11 1.07
N GLN A 3 -9.04 8.36 1.86
CA GLN A 3 -7.79 8.91 1.38
C GLN A 3 -6.88 7.77 0.94
N ILE A 4 -6.29 7.87 -0.25
CA ILE A 4 -5.28 6.94 -0.74
C ILE A 4 -3.96 7.70 -0.90
N PHE A 5 -2.92 7.24 -0.20
CA PHE A 5 -1.57 7.74 -0.36
C PHE A 5 -0.73 6.76 -1.16
N VAL A 6 -0.13 7.24 -2.23
CA VAL A 6 0.78 6.47 -3.09
C VAL A 6 2.21 6.72 -2.63
N THR A 7 2.94 5.64 -2.40
CA THR A 7 4.36 5.72 -2.01
C THR A 7 5.30 4.97 -2.97
N GLY A 8 4.78 4.43 -4.06
CA GLY A 8 5.54 3.67 -5.05
C GLY A 8 5.51 2.17 -4.81
N GLY A 9 6.67 1.53 -4.92
CA GLY A 9 6.79 0.08 -4.85
C GLY A 9 6.40 -0.62 -6.15
N THR A 10 6.48 -1.94 -6.16
CA THR A 10 6.23 -2.78 -7.35
C THR A 10 4.84 -2.53 -7.95
N PHE A 11 3.87 -2.16 -7.13
CA PHE A 11 2.50 -1.87 -7.55
C PHE A 11 2.42 -0.92 -8.75
N ASP A 12 3.21 0.16 -8.75
CA ASP A 12 3.21 1.22 -9.76
C ASP A 12 4.41 1.19 -10.72
N LYS A 13 5.26 0.15 -10.66
CA LYS A 13 6.39 0.03 -11.60
C LYS A 13 5.92 -0.26 -13.02
N GLU A 14 6.61 0.35 -13.98
CA GLU A 14 6.50 0.09 -15.41
C GLU A 14 7.82 -0.48 -15.95
N TYR A 15 7.74 -1.18 -17.08
CA TYR A 15 8.88 -1.74 -17.78
C TYR A 15 9.29 -0.85 -18.95
N ASN A 16 10.57 -0.48 -19.00
CA ASN A 16 11.15 0.22 -20.13
C ASN A 16 11.72 -0.80 -21.12
N GLU A 17 11.05 -1.00 -22.22
CA GLU A 17 11.42 -1.96 -23.26
C GLU A 17 12.71 -1.57 -24.00
N LEU A 18 13.13 -0.31 -23.94
CA LEU A 18 14.34 0.16 -24.62
C LEU A 18 15.64 -0.26 -23.91
N ASN A 19 15.60 -0.30 -22.58
CA ASN A 19 16.78 -0.61 -21.75
C ASN A 19 16.57 -1.76 -20.77
N GLY A 20 15.36 -2.35 -20.70
CA GLY A 20 15.06 -3.45 -19.81
C GLY A 20 14.92 -3.09 -18.33
N SER A 21 14.89 -1.81 -17.98
CA SER A 21 14.73 -1.37 -16.59
C SER A 21 13.28 -1.25 -16.16
N LEU A 22 13.06 -1.35 -14.83
CA LEU A 22 11.82 -0.94 -14.21
C LEU A 22 11.93 0.52 -13.76
N PHE A 23 10.84 1.28 -13.91
CA PHE A 23 10.81 2.69 -13.52
C PHE A 23 9.44 3.10 -13.01
N PHE A 24 9.36 4.27 -12.37
CA PHE A 24 8.10 4.89 -11.96
C PHE A 24 7.74 6.04 -12.89
N LYS A 25 6.46 6.14 -13.25
CA LYS A 25 5.90 7.29 -13.96
C LYS A 25 4.78 7.90 -13.13
N ASP A 26 3.59 7.37 -13.27
CA ASP A 26 2.41 7.79 -12.51
C ASP A 26 1.76 6.58 -11.85
N THR A 27 0.94 6.82 -10.83
CA THR A 27 0.16 5.73 -10.24
C THR A 27 -0.91 5.20 -11.19
N HIS A 28 -1.11 3.90 -11.14
CA HIS A 28 -2.15 3.21 -11.91
C HIS A 28 -3.50 3.10 -11.18
N LEU A 29 -3.59 3.63 -9.96
CA LEU A 29 -4.80 3.55 -9.13
C LEU A 29 -6.08 4.05 -9.81
N PRO A 30 -6.08 5.21 -10.50
CA PRO A 30 -7.29 5.67 -11.18
C PRO A 30 -7.80 4.66 -12.21
N GLU A 31 -6.92 4.10 -13.04
CA GLU A 31 -7.25 3.06 -14.02
C GLU A 31 -7.76 1.78 -13.34
N MET A 32 -7.11 1.36 -12.26
CA MET A 32 -7.48 0.15 -11.51
C MET A 32 -8.87 0.29 -10.86
N LEU A 33 -9.16 1.45 -10.27
CA LEU A 33 -10.48 1.73 -9.68
C LEU A 33 -11.57 1.76 -10.75
N GLU A 34 -11.30 2.36 -11.90
CA GLU A 34 -12.22 2.38 -13.04
C GLU A 34 -12.48 0.96 -13.58
N LYS A 35 -11.44 0.19 -13.86
CA LYS A 35 -11.55 -1.21 -14.31
C LYS A 35 -12.24 -2.11 -13.28
N GLY A 36 -11.97 -1.89 -12.01
CA GLY A 36 -12.65 -2.56 -10.91
C GLY A 36 -14.08 -2.09 -10.68
N ARG A 37 -14.56 -1.09 -11.44
CA ARG A 37 -15.88 -0.47 -11.32
C ARG A 37 -16.17 0.01 -9.90
N SER A 38 -15.15 0.50 -9.21
CA SER A 38 -15.28 1.05 -7.87
C SER A 38 -16.31 2.20 -7.83
N ARG A 39 -17.11 2.22 -6.79
CA ARG A 39 -18.04 3.32 -6.49
C ARG A 39 -17.69 4.02 -5.17
N LEU A 40 -16.51 3.73 -4.65
CA LEU A 40 -16.01 4.38 -3.45
C LEU A 40 -15.62 5.83 -3.76
N GLU A 41 -15.96 6.73 -2.85
CA GLU A 41 -15.48 8.11 -2.89
C GLU A 41 -14.05 8.14 -2.36
N VAL A 42 -13.09 8.38 -3.25
CA VAL A 42 -11.66 8.37 -2.93
C VAL A 42 -10.97 9.67 -3.33
N SER A 43 -9.97 10.07 -2.54
CA SER A 43 -8.97 11.07 -2.91
C SER A 43 -7.62 10.36 -3.02
N ILE A 44 -6.83 10.67 -4.04
CA ILE A 44 -5.54 10.03 -4.30
C ILE A 44 -4.45 11.09 -4.32
N ASP A 45 -3.46 10.95 -3.45
CA ASP A 45 -2.29 11.82 -3.41
C ASP A 45 -1.01 10.97 -3.47
N THR A 46 -0.10 11.34 -4.37
CA THR A 46 1.21 10.71 -4.46
C THR A 46 2.20 11.43 -3.53
N LEU A 47 2.64 10.74 -2.51
CA LEU A 47 3.64 11.24 -1.56
C LEU A 47 5.05 10.91 -2.02
N LEU A 48 5.26 9.70 -2.51
CA LEU A 48 6.55 9.16 -2.93
C LEU A 48 6.36 8.25 -4.15
N MET A 49 7.40 8.13 -4.96
CA MET A 49 7.50 7.13 -6.03
C MET A 49 8.88 6.46 -5.93
N LYS A 50 9.08 5.68 -4.86
CA LYS A 50 10.34 5.01 -4.52
C LYS A 50 10.16 3.52 -4.33
N ASP A 51 11.24 2.78 -4.53
CA ASP A 51 11.33 1.42 -4.03
C ASP A 51 11.41 1.45 -2.49
N SER A 52 10.67 0.57 -1.81
CA SER A 52 10.64 0.58 -0.36
C SER A 52 11.96 0.20 0.30
N LEU A 53 12.86 -0.49 -0.42
CA LEU A 53 14.23 -0.73 0.04
C LEU A 53 15.06 0.56 0.17
N GLU A 54 14.65 1.62 -0.53
CA GLU A 54 15.30 2.94 -0.48
C GLU A 54 14.67 3.88 0.55
N PHE A 55 13.64 3.42 1.29
CA PHE A 55 12.97 4.23 2.31
C PHE A 55 13.86 4.43 3.52
N ASP A 56 13.94 5.67 3.95
CA ASP A 56 14.55 6.08 5.21
C ASP A 56 13.50 6.55 6.24
N ASP A 57 13.96 7.03 7.39
CA ASP A 57 13.08 7.53 8.46
C ASP A 57 12.35 8.81 8.05
N ALA A 58 12.95 9.64 7.19
CA ALA A 58 12.31 10.86 6.69
C ALA A 58 11.12 10.52 5.78
N ASP A 59 11.22 9.49 4.95
CA ASP A 59 10.11 9.00 4.13
C ASP A 59 8.95 8.51 5.01
N ARG A 60 9.23 7.74 6.06
CA ARG A 60 8.20 7.26 6.99
C ARG A 60 7.57 8.38 7.80
N GLN A 61 8.35 9.39 8.16
CA GLN A 61 7.84 10.60 8.81
C GLN A 61 6.93 11.40 7.89
N LEU A 62 7.27 11.53 6.61
CA LEU A 62 6.42 12.18 5.60
C LEU A 62 5.06 11.47 5.50
N ILE A 63 5.07 10.14 5.38
CA ILE A 63 3.85 9.33 5.33
C ILE A 63 3.01 9.52 6.61
N SER A 64 3.64 9.48 7.77
CA SER A 64 2.97 9.68 9.06
C SER A 64 2.35 11.06 9.17
N SER A 65 3.06 12.10 8.77
CA SER A 65 2.57 13.47 8.76
C SER A 65 1.37 13.65 7.83
N ALA A 66 1.41 13.04 6.65
CA ALA A 66 0.30 13.03 5.72
C ALA A 66 -0.93 12.31 6.31
N CYS A 67 -0.73 11.15 6.95
CA CYS A 67 -1.81 10.43 7.63
C CYS A 67 -2.42 11.25 8.77
N SER A 68 -1.60 11.92 9.56
CA SER A 68 -2.05 12.75 10.68
C SER A 68 -2.88 13.95 10.20
N SER A 69 -2.46 14.62 9.12
CA SER A 69 -3.11 15.82 8.58
C SER A 69 -4.30 15.54 7.67
N ALA A 70 -4.48 14.31 7.20
CA ALA A 70 -5.61 13.96 6.36
C ALA A 70 -6.95 14.21 7.06
N SER A 71 -7.91 14.76 6.35
CA SER A 71 -9.27 14.95 6.87
C SER A 71 -10.07 13.63 6.96
N ALA A 72 -9.69 12.64 6.15
CA ALA A 72 -10.31 11.32 6.15
C ALA A 72 -9.83 10.47 7.33
N ASP A 73 -10.74 9.72 7.94
CA ASP A 73 -10.42 8.77 9.02
C ASP A 73 -10.01 7.39 8.48
N ARG A 74 -10.22 7.14 7.19
CA ARG A 74 -9.91 5.90 6.50
C ARG A 74 -8.85 6.15 5.45
N ILE A 75 -7.69 5.54 5.60
CA ILE A 75 -6.51 5.78 4.77
C ILE A 75 -6.00 4.46 4.20
N LEU A 76 -5.87 4.39 2.89
CA LEU A 76 -5.15 3.34 2.20
C LEU A 76 -3.77 3.85 1.81
N ILE A 77 -2.74 3.01 1.95
CA ILE A 77 -1.39 3.32 1.49
C ILE A 77 -0.93 2.21 0.55
N THR A 78 -0.59 2.57 -0.70
CA THR A 78 0.14 1.65 -1.58
C THR A 78 1.63 1.77 -1.31
N HIS A 79 2.30 0.63 -1.11
CA HIS A 79 3.66 0.58 -0.60
C HIS A 79 4.42 -0.61 -1.17
N GLY A 80 5.71 -0.48 -1.31
CA GLY A 80 6.60 -1.60 -1.65
C GLY A 80 6.57 -2.69 -0.57
N THR A 81 6.57 -3.94 -1.00
CA THR A 81 6.37 -5.08 -0.08
C THR A 81 7.56 -5.36 0.82
N ASP A 82 8.78 -4.95 0.44
CA ASP A 82 10.01 -5.31 1.16
C ASP A 82 10.13 -4.66 2.54
N THR A 83 9.67 -3.40 2.68
CA THR A 83 9.70 -2.69 3.98
C THR A 83 8.31 -2.24 4.45
N MET A 84 7.25 -2.84 3.90
CA MET A 84 5.86 -2.53 4.29
C MET A 84 5.62 -2.74 5.79
N VAL A 85 6.17 -3.82 6.35
CA VAL A 85 6.03 -4.14 7.79
C VAL A 85 6.65 -3.06 8.65
N GLN A 86 7.85 -2.60 8.31
CA GLN A 86 8.53 -1.52 9.06
C GLN A 86 7.75 -0.21 9.03
N THR A 87 7.22 0.17 7.86
CA THR A 87 6.39 1.38 7.74
C THR A 87 5.08 1.23 8.52
N ALA A 88 4.43 0.07 8.47
CA ALA A 88 3.22 -0.20 9.24
C ALA A 88 3.47 -0.12 10.75
N GLN A 89 4.56 -0.69 11.24
CA GLN A 89 4.96 -0.61 12.64
C GLN A 89 5.28 0.83 13.06
N TYR A 90 5.97 1.58 12.22
CA TYR A 90 6.26 3.00 12.45
C TYR A 90 4.96 3.80 12.62
N LEU A 91 3.99 3.61 11.72
CA LEU A 91 2.69 4.29 11.80
C LEU A 91 1.88 3.86 13.03
N ALA A 92 1.90 2.57 13.37
CA ALA A 92 1.21 2.07 14.56
C ALA A 92 1.73 2.72 15.86
N ALA A 93 3.02 2.98 15.94
CA ALA A 93 3.65 3.66 17.10
C ALA A 93 3.19 5.12 17.25
N GLN A 94 2.63 5.74 16.21
CA GLN A 94 2.13 7.12 16.28
C GLN A 94 0.75 7.23 16.96
N ASN A 95 0.05 6.12 17.18
CA ASN A 95 -1.27 6.07 17.83
C ASN A 95 -2.30 7.03 17.22
N LEU A 96 -2.33 7.11 15.91
CA LEU A 96 -3.31 7.93 15.18
C LEU A 96 -4.72 7.33 15.35
N ALA A 97 -5.70 8.19 15.66
CA ALA A 97 -7.11 7.79 15.76
C ALA A 97 -7.75 7.60 14.37
N LYS A 98 -7.11 6.80 13.51
CA LYS A 98 -7.49 6.55 12.12
C LYS A 98 -7.36 5.08 11.79
N THR A 99 -8.13 4.62 10.80
CA THR A 99 -7.97 3.29 10.22
C THR A 99 -7.02 3.40 9.02
N ILE A 100 -5.86 2.76 9.10
CA ILE A 100 -4.83 2.80 8.07
C ILE A 100 -4.55 1.38 7.60
N VAL A 101 -4.68 1.14 6.30
CA VAL A 101 -4.36 -0.16 5.68
C VAL A 101 -3.26 0.04 4.64
N LEU A 102 -2.17 -0.71 4.78
CA LEU A 102 -1.11 -0.77 3.78
C LEU A 102 -1.34 -1.98 2.87
N THR A 103 -1.10 -1.78 1.58
CA THR A 103 -1.16 -2.85 0.58
C THR A 103 -0.12 -2.60 -0.52
N GLY A 104 0.06 -3.57 -1.38
CA GLY A 104 1.01 -3.49 -2.48
C GLY A 104 0.82 -4.63 -3.46
N ALA A 105 1.84 -4.90 -4.26
CA ALA A 105 1.84 -6.00 -5.21
C ALA A 105 3.23 -6.64 -5.30
N MET A 106 3.24 -7.95 -5.53
CA MET A 106 4.48 -8.69 -5.86
C MET A 106 4.83 -8.54 -7.33
N ILE A 107 3.83 -8.36 -8.20
CA ILE A 107 3.97 -8.22 -9.64
C ILE A 107 3.39 -6.85 -10.05
N PRO A 108 4.11 -6.05 -10.84
CA PRO A 108 3.61 -4.75 -11.30
C PRO A 108 2.24 -4.87 -11.99
N TYR A 109 1.34 -3.95 -11.67
CA TYR A 109 0.00 -3.95 -12.27
C TYR A 109 0.05 -3.97 -13.81
N LYS A 110 0.94 -3.21 -14.42
CA LYS A 110 1.09 -3.12 -15.88
C LYS A 110 1.58 -4.40 -16.55
N PHE A 111 2.04 -5.39 -15.80
CA PHE A 111 2.47 -6.68 -16.37
C PHE A 111 1.30 -7.61 -16.74
N GLY A 112 0.06 -7.23 -16.41
CA GLY A 112 -1.16 -7.94 -16.83
C GLY A 112 -1.53 -9.17 -15.99
N SER A 113 -0.57 -9.84 -15.36
CA SER A 113 -0.78 -10.99 -14.45
C SER A 113 -0.50 -10.62 -12.99
N SER A 114 -0.80 -9.38 -12.63
CA SER A 114 -0.50 -8.83 -11.31
C SER A 114 -1.52 -9.25 -10.24
N ASP A 115 -1.02 -9.42 -9.04
CA ASP A 115 -1.79 -9.55 -7.80
C ASP A 115 -2.36 -8.18 -7.32
N GLY A 116 -2.00 -7.08 -7.97
CA GLY A 116 -2.35 -5.72 -7.54
C GLY A 116 -3.85 -5.46 -7.42
N MET A 117 -4.66 -5.87 -8.41
CA MET A 117 -6.13 -5.69 -8.37
C MET A 117 -6.77 -6.44 -7.20
N PHE A 118 -6.33 -7.69 -6.97
CA PHE A 118 -6.83 -8.50 -5.86
C PHE A 118 -6.48 -7.87 -4.51
N ASN A 119 -5.24 -7.45 -4.34
CA ASN A 119 -4.77 -6.82 -3.11
C ASN A 119 -5.47 -5.46 -2.87
N LEU A 120 -5.62 -4.64 -3.92
CA LEU A 120 -6.32 -3.35 -3.83
C LEU A 120 -7.79 -3.53 -3.41
N GLY A 121 -8.51 -4.44 -4.07
CA GLY A 121 -9.91 -4.71 -3.75
C GLY A 121 -10.09 -5.24 -2.33
N SER A 122 -9.24 -6.17 -1.90
CA SER A 122 -9.24 -6.70 -0.54
C SER A 122 -8.96 -5.60 0.49
N ALA A 123 -7.94 -4.78 0.26
CA ALA A 123 -7.57 -3.70 1.17
C ALA A 123 -8.68 -2.66 1.32
N LEU A 124 -9.31 -2.26 0.22
CA LEU A 124 -10.45 -1.32 0.24
C LEU A 124 -11.67 -1.91 0.97
N ALA A 125 -11.92 -3.22 0.83
CA ALA A 125 -12.99 -3.90 1.55
C ALA A 125 -12.73 -3.92 3.06
N PHE A 126 -11.53 -4.32 3.48
CA PHE A 126 -11.15 -4.35 4.89
C PHE A 126 -11.16 -2.96 5.52
N LEU A 127 -10.66 -1.95 4.80
CA LEU A 127 -10.59 -0.57 5.29
C LEU A 127 -11.97 -0.03 5.71
N GLN A 128 -13.05 -0.48 5.07
CA GLN A 128 -14.39 0.00 5.36
C GLN A 128 -14.98 -0.55 6.67
N ILE A 129 -14.48 -1.66 7.17
CA ILE A 129 -15.04 -2.38 8.32
C ILE A 129 -14.13 -2.46 9.54
N LEU A 130 -12.84 -2.15 9.38
CA LEU A 130 -11.88 -2.21 10.48
C LEU A 130 -12.04 -1.01 11.42
N GLU A 131 -11.76 -1.27 12.69
CA GLU A 131 -11.64 -0.24 13.72
C GLU A 131 -10.35 0.59 13.54
N PRO A 132 -10.24 1.76 14.17
CA PRO A 132 -9.01 2.55 14.15
C PRO A 132 -7.79 1.72 14.54
N GLY A 133 -6.74 1.82 13.74
CA GLY A 133 -5.52 1.05 13.86
C GLY A 133 -4.76 0.98 12.55
N VAL A 134 -3.60 0.36 12.57
CA VAL A 134 -2.76 0.16 11.39
C VAL A 134 -2.67 -1.33 11.07
N TYR A 135 -2.89 -1.64 9.81
CA TYR A 135 -3.00 -3.01 9.31
C TYR A 135 -2.26 -3.18 7.98
N ILE A 136 -1.92 -4.43 7.66
CA ILE A 136 -1.44 -4.82 6.34
C ILE A 136 -2.48 -5.74 5.69
N SER A 137 -2.87 -5.43 4.46
CA SER A 137 -3.72 -6.29 3.64
C SER A 137 -2.96 -6.81 2.44
N MET A 138 -2.63 -8.09 2.45
CA MET A 138 -1.93 -8.78 1.37
C MET A 138 -2.47 -10.21 1.23
N ASN A 139 -2.44 -10.74 0.02
CA ASN A 139 -2.86 -12.11 -0.29
C ASN A 139 -4.32 -12.42 0.14
N GLY A 140 -5.20 -11.42 0.16
CA GLY A 140 -6.59 -11.55 0.60
C GLY A 140 -6.77 -11.70 2.12
N LYS A 141 -5.72 -11.45 2.89
CA LYS A 141 -5.70 -11.52 4.35
C LYS A 141 -5.44 -10.15 4.96
N ILE A 142 -5.89 -9.97 6.19
CA ILE A 142 -5.59 -8.80 7.01
C ILE A 142 -4.67 -9.20 8.15
N PHE A 143 -3.67 -8.38 8.42
CA PHE A 143 -2.67 -8.63 9.45
C PHE A 143 -2.54 -7.43 10.39
N ALA A 144 -2.42 -7.72 11.69
CA ALA A 144 -1.96 -6.76 12.67
C ALA A 144 -0.44 -6.53 12.50
N THR A 145 0.01 -5.32 12.76
CA THR A 145 1.42 -4.92 12.53
C THR A 145 2.45 -5.65 13.39
N ASN A 146 2.03 -6.20 14.53
CA ASN A 146 2.87 -6.96 15.44
C ASN A 146 2.88 -8.48 15.17
N ASN A 147 2.11 -8.95 14.19
CA ASN A 147 2.00 -10.37 13.87
C ASN A 147 1.97 -10.60 12.36
N VAL A 148 2.97 -10.07 11.65
CA VAL A 148 3.09 -10.20 10.20
C VAL A 148 4.54 -10.21 9.77
N ARG A 149 4.85 -11.03 8.79
CA ARG A 149 6.12 -11.00 8.06
C ARG A 149 5.91 -11.30 6.58
N LYS A 150 6.82 -10.83 5.75
CA LYS A 150 6.94 -11.26 4.35
C LYS A 150 7.79 -12.53 4.31
N ASN A 151 7.22 -13.63 3.83
CA ASN A 151 7.94 -14.85 3.56
C ASN A 151 8.59 -14.74 2.18
N LEU A 152 9.91 -14.58 2.15
CA LEU A 152 10.67 -14.36 0.90
C LEU A 152 10.71 -15.59 0.01
N GLU A 153 10.67 -16.79 0.59
CA GLU A 153 10.73 -18.05 -0.17
C GLU A 153 9.40 -18.31 -0.90
N LYS A 154 8.29 -17.98 -0.25
CA LYS A 154 6.95 -18.17 -0.81
C LYS A 154 6.43 -16.97 -1.57
N GLY A 155 7.02 -15.77 -1.39
CA GLY A 155 6.53 -14.54 -1.97
C GLY A 155 5.16 -14.11 -1.44
N GLU A 156 4.88 -14.39 -0.17
CA GLU A 156 3.60 -14.07 0.48
C GLU A 156 3.77 -13.48 1.88
N PHE A 157 2.71 -12.86 2.39
CA PHE A 157 2.64 -12.38 3.77
C PHE A 157 1.97 -13.45 4.65
N GLU A 158 2.52 -13.66 5.83
CA GLU A 158 2.03 -14.65 6.79
C GLU A 158 2.13 -14.12 8.23
N THR A 159 1.38 -14.73 9.14
CA THR A 159 1.52 -14.46 10.58
C THR A 159 2.83 -15.05 11.10
N ILE A 160 3.37 -14.43 12.16
CA ILE A 160 4.58 -14.92 12.84
C ILE A 160 4.24 -16.09 13.78
N ASN A 161 3.05 -16.03 14.40
CA ASN A 161 2.53 -16.99 15.39
C ASN A 161 1.30 -17.73 14.87
#